data_add364aa2835c47c91e665054b3a57e8
#
_entry.id   add364aa2835c47c91e665054b3a57e8
#
_cell.length_a   1.000
_cell.length_b   1.000
_cell.length_c   1.000
_cell.angle_alpha   90.00
_cell.angle_beta   90.00
_cell.angle_gamma   90.00
#
_symmetry.space_group_name_H-M   'P 1'
#
loop_
_entity.id
_entity.type
_entity.pdbx_description
1 polymer ?
#
loop_
_entity_poly.entity_id
_entity_poly.type
_entity_poly.pdbx_seq_one_letter_code
_entity_poly.pdbx_strand_id
1 'polypeptide(L)'
;VVRFVCLLLALAAAGPTAAQPATAETVPAAEAAFQNGIAAYQQGAFAEAERLFSRAAEEFGYNERTTAATLMAAKAAYADADFDRAIAAASVLVQSYPSSRYAQEAERIRALAEQGGPGGRGRPFDLGIVLPIAGSDGYLGQALFNGIRIAVDERNASGQGRPVRMVFRDSRGNGEGARQAVEGVVAEGADAIVGPLFSDEAAPAGDAAEAAGIVLVAPLATDEAVGQGRRFVFQANPTFPARGRAMARYAVGRLGLDRLGVASQAGTLGADMAGAFATEARRLGAAVAFEEALADAGDWEDLDREVGASALQGVDAVYLPVTGRDAPRYAADALRALDALNRAPRPLGNTEWEGLSTSTARASRLGAVFTQDFFVAPGSADAFGRRYRELAGIGQDRLALIGYDITRFLLSQTEGDEATLAEALRTAPLFDGIGHRFRFDGGQVNEALYVLGFRDGQAVLLE
;
A
#
# COMPACT_ATOMS: atom_id res chain seq x y z
N VAL A 1 56.68 55.68 -23.63
CA VAL A 1 55.77 54.98 -22.70
C VAL A 1 55.08 53.83 -23.47
N VAL A 2 55.64 52.64 -23.41
CA VAL A 2 55.16 51.44 -24.11
C VAL A 2 54.51 50.54 -23.08
N ARG A 3 53.22 50.23 -23.26
CA ARG A 3 52.45 49.24 -22.45
C ARG A 3 52.66 47.85 -23.07
N PHE A 4 53.29 46.95 -22.33
CA PHE A 4 53.27 45.51 -22.59
C PHE A 4 51.97 44.93 -22.05
N VAL A 5 51.20 44.26 -22.90
CA VAL A 5 50.07 43.42 -22.53
C VAL A 5 50.55 41.99 -22.59
N CYS A 6 50.65 41.31 -21.41
CA CYS A 6 50.88 39.89 -21.33
C CYS A 6 49.56 39.15 -21.58
N LEU A 7 49.49 38.40 -22.66
CA LEU A 7 48.41 37.46 -22.97
C LEU A 7 48.70 36.10 -22.32
N LEU A 8 48.04 35.76 -21.21
CA LEU A 8 48.10 34.43 -20.62
C LEU A 8 47.17 33.50 -21.41
N LEU A 9 47.75 32.59 -22.21
CA LEU A 9 47.03 31.45 -22.78
C LEU A 9 46.81 30.40 -21.67
N ALA A 10 45.59 30.28 -21.19
CA ALA A 10 45.17 29.12 -20.40
C ALA A 10 44.90 27.96 -21.33
N LEU A 11 45.83 26.97 -21.38
CA LEU A 11 45.56 25.66 -21.96
C LEU A 11 44.57 24.96 -21.02
N ALA A 12 43.32 24.91 -21.41
CA ALA A 12 42.36 23.96 -20.84
C ALA A 12 42.71 22.59 -21.40
N ALA A 13 43.26 21.70 -20.57
CA ALA A 13 43.37 20.30 -20.85
C ALA A 13 41.94 19.68 -20.86
N ALA A 14 41.32 19.64 -22.03
CA ALA A 14 40.17 18.78 -22.26
C ALA A 14 40.65 17.33 -22.22
N GLY A 15 40.36 16.63 -21.14
CA GLY A 15 40.46 15.18 -21.12
C GLY A 15 39.58 14.57 -22.21
N PRO A 16 39.91 13.43 -22.77
CA PRO A 16 39.11 12.82 -23.81
C PRO A 16 37.72 12.44 -23.23
N THR A 17 36.69 13.21 -23.58
CA THR A 17 35.32 12.77 -23.50
C THR A 17 35.20 11.63 -24.52
N ALA A 18 35.15 10.40 -24.03
CA ALA A 18 34.82 9.26 -24.86
C ALA A 18 33.39 9.48 -25.42
N ALA A 19 33.36 9.88 -26.71
CA ALA A 19 32.10 9.97 -27.43
C ALA A 19 31.48 8.56 -27.47
N GLN A 20 30.29 8.41 -26.91
CA GLN A 20 29.51 7.18 -27.04
C GLN A 20 29.31 6.90 -28.55
N PRO A 21 29.62 5.69 -29.05
CA PRO A 21 29.31 5.35 -30.43
C PRO A 21 27.80 5.43 -30.67
N ALA A 22 27.40 5.95 -31.83
CA ALA A 22 26.00 6.20 -32.18
C ALA A 22 25.14 4.91 -32.21
N THR A 23 25.76 3.75 -32.32
CA THR A 23 25.12 2.40 -32.22
C THR A 23 26.08 1.46 -31.51
N ALA A 24 25.67 0.88 -30.39
CA ALA A 24 26.44 -0.17 -29.72
C ALA A 24 26.29 -1.50 -30.49
N GLU A 25 27.40 -2.20 -30.74
CA GLU A 25 27.37 -3.50 -31.42
C GLU A 25 26.87 -4.60 -30.47
N THR A 26 26.10 -5.55 -31.02
CA THR A 26 25.75 -6.78 -30.33
C THR A 26 26.97 -7.72 -30.33
N VAL A 27 27.49 -8.01 -29.13
CA VAL A 27 28.63 -8.96 -28.94
C VAL A 27 28.06 -10.24 -28.31
N PRO A 28 28.01 -11.37 -29.06
CA PRO A 28 27.39 -12.61 -28.55
C PRO A 28 27.99 -13.12 -27.24
N ALA A 29 29.30 -12.94 -27.02
CA ALA A 29 29.93 -13.34 -25.77
C ALA A 29 29.54 -12.45 -24.58
N ALA A 30 29.35 -11.14 -24.80
CA ALA A 30 28.82 -10.22 -23.78
C ALA A 30 27.36 -10.55 -23.43
N GLU A 31 26.57 -10.85 -24.47
CA GLU A 31 25.19 -11.29 -24.27
C GLU A 31 25.10 -12.58 -23.46
N ALA A 32 25.91 -13.59 -23.80
CA ALA A 32 25.96 -14.86 -23.06
C ALA A 32 26.37 -14.65 -21.59
N ALA A 33 27.40 -13.83 -21.34
CA ALA A 33 27.80 -13.49 -19.97
C ALA A 33 26.71 -12.77 -19.21
N PHE A 34 25.99 -11.83 -19.85
CA PHE A 34 24.89 -11.11 -19.27
C PHE A 34 23.71 -12.03 -18.88
N GLN A 35 23.31 -12.95 -19.77
CA GLN A 35 22.23 -13.91 -19.51
C GLN A 35 22.57 -14.89 -18.39
N ASN A 36 23.84 -15.37 -18.37
CA ASN A 36 24.33 -16.20 -17.26
C ASN A 36 24.35 -15.43 -15.95
N GLY A 37 24.68 -14.14 -15.97
CA GLY A 37 24.58 -13.25 -14.80
C GLY A 37 23.15 -13.10 -14.30
N ILE A 38 22.17 -12.96 -15.19
CA ILE A 38 20.75 -12.94 -14.81
C ILE A 38 20.36 -14.26 -14.14
N ALA A 39 20.74 -15.41 -14.70
CA ALA A 39 20.42 -16.70 -14.11
C ALA A 39 21.06 -16.89 -12.72
N ALA A 40 22.31 -16.50 -12.54
CA ALA A 40 22.97 -16.53 -11.23
C ALA A 40 22.30 -15.59 -10.22
N TYR A 41 21.92 -14.39 -10.65
CA TYR A 41 21.21 -13.42 -9.80
C TYR A 41 19.87 -13.96 -9.33
N GLN A 42 19.10 -14.58 -10.22
CA GLN A 42 17.81 -15.19 -9.91
C GLN A 42 17.91 -16.39 -8.95
N GLN A 43 19.07 -17.05 -8.92
CA GLN A 43 19.37 -18.14 -7.99
C GLN A 43 19.94 -17.67 -6.65
N GLY A 44 20.05 -16.36 -6.44
CA GLY A 44 20.65 -15.78 -5.23
C GLY A 44 22.18 -15.92 -5.17
N ALA A 45 22.83 -16.38 -6.23
CA ALA A 45 24.29 -16.49 -6.33
C ALA A 45 24.90 -15.12 -6.70
N PHE A 46 24.78 -14.14 -5.80
CA PHE A 46 25.05 -12.73 -6.10
C PHE A 46 26.52 -12.44 -6.43
N ALA A 47 27.45 -13.04 -5.72
CA ALA A 47 28.87 -12.89 -6.03
C ALA A 47 29.23 -13.41 -7.44
N GLU A 48 28.63 -14.53 -7.85
CA GLU A 48 28.79 -15.08 -9.21
C GLU A 48 28.10 -14.18 -10.25
N ALA A 49 26.90 -13.69 -9.95
CA ALA A 49 26.17 -12.78 -10.81
C ALA A 49 26.94 -11.47 -11.05
N GLU A 50 27.53 -10.88 -10.01
CA GLU A 50 28.36 -9.68 -10.09
C GLU A 50 29.54 -9.91 -11.04
N ARG A 51 30.26 -11.03 -10.85
CA ARG A 51 31.41 -11.38 -11.69
C ARG A 51 31.02 -11.54 -13.16
N LEU A 52 29.88 -12.17 -13.45
CA LEU A 52 29.41 -12.38 -14.83
C LEU A 52 28.92 -11.07 -15.47
N PHE A 53 28.28 -10.19 -14.71
CA PHE A 53 27.87 -8.87 -15.20
C PHE A 53 29.09 -7.96 -15.44
N SER A 54 30.08 -7.93 -14.53
CA SER A 54 31.32 -7.19 -14.72
C SER A 54 32.07 -7.67 -15.95
N ARG A 55 32.10 -8.98 -16.16
CA ARG A 55 32.66 -9.56 -17.38
C ARG A 55 31.97 -9.06 -18.65
N ALA A 56 30.60 -9.05 -18.65
CA ALA A 56 29.84 -8.56 -19.79
C ALA A 56 30.06 -7.05 -20.07
N ALA A 57 30.33 -6.27 -19.02
CA ALA A 57 30.57 -4.84 -19.12
C ALA A 57 31.94 -4.45 -19.57
N GLU A 58 33.00 -5.23 -19.19
CA GLU A 58 34.40 -4.81 -19.25
C GLU A 58 35.26 -5.57 -20.30
N GLU A 59 35.03 -6.90 -20.43
CA GLU A 59 35.94 -7.74 -21.29
C GLU A 59 35.74 -7.54 -22.80
N PHE A 60 34.55 -7.06 -23.22
CA PHE A 60 34.16 -7.07 -24.64
C PHE A 60 34.08 -5.66 -25.26
N GLY A 61 34.69 -4.66 -24.64
CA GLY A 61 34.58 -3.27 -25.07
C GLY A 61 33.14 -2.72 -24.91
N TYR A 62 32.94 -1.49 -25.40
CA TYR A 62 31.59 -0.91 -25.33
C TYR A 62 30.63 -1.62 -26.28
N ASN A 63 29.58 -2.19 -25.75
CA ASN A 63 28.58 -3.00 -26.46
C ASN A 63 27.18 -2.70 -25.96
N GLU A 64 26.14 -3.31 -26.55
CA GLU A 64 24.74 -3.13 -26.21
C GLU A 64 24.40 -3.40 -24.72
N ARG A 65 25.17 -4.29 -24.08
CA ARG A 65 24.97 -4.70 -22.70
C ARG A 65 25.77 -3.88 -21.69
N THR A 66 26.79 -3.13 -22.11
CA THR A 66 27.72 -2.47 -21.19
C THR A 66 27.02 -1.72 -20.05
N THR A 67 26.12 -0.78 -20.34
CA THR A 67 25.50 0.02 -19.30
C THR A 67 24.48 -0.77 -18.45
N ALA A 68 23.75 -1.72 -19.04
CA ALA A 68 22.87 -2.62 -18.32
C ALA A 68 23.65 -3.59 -17.42
N ALA A 69 24.75 -4.14 -17.93
CA ALA A 69 25.61 -5.04 -17.17
C ALA A 69 26.29 -4.33 -16.00
N THR A 70 26.78 -3.09 -16.20
CA THR A 70 27.36 -2.30 -15.11
C THR A 70 26.36 -2.02 -14.01
N LEU A 71 25.10 -1.69 -14.37
CA LEU A 71 24.03 -1.54 -13.36
C LEU A 71 23.78 -2.85 -12.62
N MET A 72 23.69 -3.97 -13.36
CA MET A 72 23.40 -5.27 -12.74
C MET A 72 24.56 -5.78 -11.88
N ALA A 73 25.81 -5.46 -12.23
CA ALA A 73 26.97 -5.72 -11.36
C ALA A 73 26.85 -4.94 -10.03
N ALA A 74 26.51 -3.65 -10.10
CA ALA A 74 26.29 -2.86 -8.89
C ALA A 74 25.14 -3.43 -8.02
N LYS A 75 24.04 -3.88 -8.63
CA LYS A 75 22.92 -4.50 -7.92
C LYS A 75 23.31 -5.85 -7.30
N ALA A 76 24.08 -6.66 -8.01
CA ALA A 76 24.53 -7.95 -7.51
C ALA A 76 25.50 -7.80 -6.34
N ALA A 77 26.49 -6.91 -6.45
CA ALA A 77 27.40 -6.58 -5.35
C ALA A 77 26.66 -6.04 -4.13
N TYR A 78 25.69 -5.16 -4.34
CA TYR A 78 24.86 -4.66 -3.26
C TYR A 78 24.05 -5.77 -2.57
N ALA A 79 23.49 -6.70 -3.34
CA ALA A 79 22.75 -7.85 -2.81
C ALA A 79 23.64 -8.84 -2.05
N ASP A 80 24.92 -8.94 -2.43
CA ASP A 80 25.96 -9.73 -1.74
C ASP A 80 26.52 -9.02 -0.49
N ALA A 81 26.00 -7.82 -0.17
CA ALA A 81 26.51 -6.92 0.86
C ALA A 81 27.99 -6.47 0.63
N ASP A 82 28.50 -6.60 -0.56
CA ASP A 82 29.79 -6.03 -0.99
C ASP A 82 29.57 -4.57 -1.44
N PHE A 83 29.43 -3.69 -0.44
CA PHE A 83 29.08 -2.29 -0.67
C PHE A 83 30.18 -1.52 -1.40
N ASP A 84 31.44 -1.87 -1.17
CA ASP A 84 32.58 -1.24 -1.86
C ASP A 84 32.53 -1.50 -3.37
N ARG A 85 32.26 -2.74 -3.78
CA ARG A 85 32.05 -3.07 -5.19
C ARG A 85 30.78 -2.45 -5.77
N ALA A 86 29.71 -2.42 -5.01
CA ALA A 86 28.47 -1.79 -5.43
C ALA A 86 28.67 -0.29 -5.73
N ILE A 87 29.39 0.43 -4.83
CA ILE A 87 29.76 1.84 -5.00
C ILE A 87 30.64 2.01 -6.24
N ALA A 88 31.66 1.15 -6.41
CA ALA A 88 32.58 1.23 -7.54
C ALA A 88 31.86 1.05 -8.88
N ALA A 89 31.05 -0.01 -9.03
CA ALA A 89 30.33 -0.30 -10.27
C ALA A 89 29.28 0.80 -10.58
N ALA A 90 28.51 1.25 -9.57
CA ALA A 90 27.55 2.32 -9.74
C ALA A 90 28.22 3.65 -10.15
N SER A 91 29.38 3.98 -9.55
CA SER A 91 30.15 5.18 -9.88
C SER A 91 30.66 5.16 -11.30
N VAL A 92 31.13 4.01 -11.81
CA VAL A 92 31.51 3.84 -13.20
C VAL A 92 30.35 4.23 -14.13
N LEU A 93 29.15 3.77 -13.87
CA LEU A 93 27.99 4.05 -14.71
C LEU A 93 27.64 5.54 -14.70
N VAL A 94 27.58 6.15 -13.51
CA VAL A 94 27.22 7.57 -13.36
C VAL A 94 28.27 8.50 -14.00
N GLN A 95 29.57 8.18 -13.86
CA GLN A 95 30.64 9.03 -14.35
C GLN A 95 30.92 8.83 -15.84
N SER A 96 30.94 7.58 -16.31
CA SER A 96 31.30 7.26 -17.69
C SER A 96 30.11 7.28 -18.65
N TYR A 97 28.89 7.10 -18.14
CA TYR A 97 27.65 7.00 -18.94
C TYR A 97 26.51 7.85 -18.36
N PRO A 98 26.70 9.15 -18.10
CA PRO A 98 25.71 9.99 -17.42
C PRO A 98 24.40 10.15 -18.19
N SER A 99 24.41 9.97 -19.52
CA SER A 99 23.22 9.99 -20.39
C SER A 99 22.51 8.63 -20.49
N SER A 100 23.03 7.59 -19.85
CA SER A 100 22.38 6.28 -19.83
C SER A 100 21.05 6.35 -19.09
N ARG A 101 20.05 5.64 -19.63
CA ARG A 101 18.76 5.45 -18.94
C ARG A 101 18.90 4.80 -17.56
N TYR A 102 20.04 4.20 -17.26
CA TYR A 102 20.36 3.53 -16.01
C TYR A 102 21.11 4.39 -15.00
N ALA A 103 21.54 5.61 -15.37
CA ALA A 103 22.38 6.45 -14.52
C ALA A 103 21.68 6.83 -13.20
N GLN A 104 20.40 7.15 -13.25
CA GLN A 104 19.62 7.49 -12.05
C GLN A 104 19.51 6.31 -11.07
N GLU A 105 19.30 5.10 -11.60
CA GLU A 105 19.20 3.91 -10.76
C GLU A 105 20.57 3.53 -10.17
N ALA A 106 21.66 3.70 -10.93
CA ALA A 106 23.02 3.52 -10.43
C ALA A 106 23.35 4.49 -9.29
N GLU A 107 22.97 5.76 -9.42
CA GLU A 107 23.13 6.75 -8.33
C GLU A 107 22.40 6.31 -7.07
N ARG A 108 21.19 5.78 -7.23
CA ARG A 108 20.41 5.25 -6.11
C ARG A 108 21.10 4.05 -5.44
N ILE A 109 21.61 3.08 -6.21
CA ILE A 109 22.36 1.94 -5.64
C ILE A 109 23.62 2.42 -4.94
N ARG A 110 24.35 3.40 -5.52
CA ARG A 110 25.51 4.01 -4.88
C ARG A 110 25.16 4.61 -3.52
N ALA A 111 24.12 5.44 -3.46
CA ALA A 111 23.68 6.06 -2.22
C ALA A 111 23.27 5.04 -1.13
N LEU A 112 22.59 3.95 -1.54
CA LEU A 112 22.23 2.86 -0.64
C LEU A 112 23.45 2.10 -0.13
N ALA A 113 24.45 1.82 -0.99
CA ALA A 113 25.67 1.14 -0.62
C ALA A 113 26.55 2.00 0.31
N GLU A 114 26.61 3.31 0.10
CA GLU A 114 27.28 4.27 0.99
C GLU A 114 26.67 4.27 2.40
N GLN A 115 25.37 4.02 2.50
CA GLN A 115 24.65 3.91 3.80
C GLN A 115 24.81 2.53 4.44
N GLY A 116 25.03 1.47 3.66
CA GLY A 116 25.15 0.08 4.11
C GLY A 116 26.59 -0.42 4.34
N GLY A 117 27.61 0.33 3.89
CA GLY A 117 29.02 -0.06 3.96
C GLY A 117 29.63 -0.12 5.39
N PRO A 118 30.95 -0.43 5.54
CA PRO A 118 31.62 -0.54 6.83
C PRO A 118 31.45 0.73 7.67
N GLY A 119 30.72 0.63 8.77
CA GLY A 119 30.22 1.77 9.56
C GLY A 119 28.81 2.19 9.24
N GLY A 120 28.17 1.57 8.24
CA GLY A 120 26.76 1.73 7.87
C GLY A 120 25.82 0.85 8.69
N ARG A 121 24.51 0.87 8.32
CA ARG A 121 23.40 0.33 9.11
C ARG A 121 23.13 -1.17 8.92
N GLY A 122 24.07 -1.95 8.40
CA GLY A 122 23.94 -3.39 8.17
C GLY A 122 23.25 -3.76 6.82
N ARG A 123 22.96 -5.06 6.64
CA ARG A 123 22.28 -5.56 5.44
C ARG A 123 20.98 -4.78 5.17
N PRO A 124 20.71 -4.38 3.92
CA PRO A 124 19.43 -3.74 3.57
C PRO A 124 18.23 -4.57 3.99
N PHE A 125 17.12 -3.87 4.24
CA PHE A 125 15.81 -4.49 4.35
C PHE A 125 15.26 -4.71 2.94
N ASP A 126 15.08 -5.97 2.55
CA ASP A 126 14.59 -6.33 1.23
C ASP A 126 13.06 -6.39 1.22
N LEU A 127 12.43 -5.33 0.66
CA LEU A 127 10.99 -5.24 0.53
C LEU A 127 10.54 -5.89 -0.78
N GLY A 128 9.93 -7.07 -0.68
CA GLY A 128 9.25 -7.73 -1.79
C GLY A 128 8.00 -6.95 -2.20
N ILE A 129 7.80 -6.75 -3.49
CA ILE A 129 6.63 -6.06 -4.04
C ILE A 129 6.01 -6.97 -5.08
N VAL A 130 4.79 -7.43 -4.83
CA VAL A 130 4.05 -8.36 -5.69
C VAL A 130 2.77 -7.66 -6.14
N LEU A 131 2.76 -7.10 -7.36
CA LEU A 131 1.65 -6.31 -7.88
C LEU A 131 1.44 -6.61 -9.37
N PRO A 132 0.21 -6.53 -9.89
CA PRO A 132 -0.02 -6.59 -11.33
C PRO A 132 0.51 -5.32 -12.00
N ILE A 133 1.26 -5.45 -13.11
CA ILE A 133 1.67 -4.33 -13.96
C ILE A 133 1.22 -4.51 -15.39
N ALA A 134 0.72 -5.68 -15.74
CA ALA A 134 0.13 -5.98 -17.03
C ALA A 134 -1.38 -6.25 -16.88
N GLY A 135 -2.13 -6.15 -17.98
CA GLY A 135 -3.56 -6.41 -17.99
C GLY A 135 -4.43 -5.23 -17.53
N SER A 136 -5.69 -5.52 -17.21
CA SER A 136 -6.71 -4.52 -16.82
C SER A 136 -6.37 -3.78 -15.53
N ASP A 137 -5.70 -4.45 -14.61
CA ASP A 137 -5.42 -3.93 -13.26
C ASP A 137 -4.01 -3.36 -13.11
N GLY A 138 -3.24 -3.34 -14.22
CA GLY A 138 -1.87 -2.83 -14.22
C GLY A 138 -1.75 -1.38 -13.76
N TYR A 139 -2.75 -0.54 -14.06
CA TYR A 139 -2.77 0.85 -13.58
C TYR A 139 -2.93 0.96 -12.05
N LEU A 140 -3.67 0.02 -11.41
CA LEU A 140 -3.82 -0.05 -9.97
C LEU A 140 -2.49 -0.43 -9.31
N GLY A 141 -1.84 -1.47 -9.83
CA GLY A 141 -0.52 -1.89 -9.38
C GLY A 141 0.53 -0.79 -9.53
N GLN A 142 0.52 -0.07 -10.65
CA GLN A 142 1.45 1.04 -10.88
C GLN A 142 1.24 2.21 -9.91
N ALA A 143 -0.02 2.59 -9.64
CA ALA A 143 -0.33 3.66 -8.70
C ALA A 143 0.17 3.33 -7.29
N LEU A 144 -0.13 2.11 -6.81
CA LEU A 144 0.31 1.62 -5.51
C LEU A 144 1.85 1.52 -5.44
N PHE A 145 2.49 0.99 -6.48
CA PHE A 145 3.95 0.92 -6.59
C PHE A 145 4.62 2.29 -6.48
N ASN A 146 4.07 3.31 -7.13
CA ASN A 146 4.60 4.68 -7.03
C ASN A 146 4.53 5.22 -5.60
N GLY A 147 3.45 4.93 -4.87
CA GLY A 147 3.32 5.26 -3.46
C GLY A 147 4.37 4.55 -2.59
N ILE A 148 4.55 3.25 -2.78
CA ILE A 148 5.59 2.44 -2.11
C ILE A 148 6.97 3.05 -2.37
N ARG A 149 7.27 3.37 -3.63
CA ARG A 149 8.55 3.95 -4.03
C ARG A 149 8.85 5.25 -3.31
N ILE A 150 7.86 6.16 -3.20
CA ILE A 150 8.03 7.44 -2.48
C ILE A 150 8.36 7.18 -1.02
N ALA A 151 7.65 6.26 -0.34
CA ALA A 151 7.90 5.92 1.05
C ALA A 151 9.31 5.34 1.26
N VAL A 152 9.74 4.45 0.36
CA VAL A 152 11.09 3.86 0.39
C VAL A 152 12.16 4.92 0.14
N ASP A 153 11.96 5.82 -0.83
CA ASP A 153 12.90 6.90 -1.13
C ASP A 153 13.04 7.86 0.07
N GLU A 154 11.93 8.19 0.75
CA GLU A 154 11.95 9.01 1.97
C GLU A 154 12.67 8.31 3.12
N ARG A 155 12.40 7.01 3.33
CA ARG A 155 13.09 6.21 4.35
C ARG A 155 14.60 6.21 4.10
N ASN A 156 15.02 5.93 2.89
CA ASN A 156 16.44 5.88 2.52
C ASN A 156 17.10 7.27 2.65
N ALA A 157 16.43 8.33 2.23
CA ALA A 157 16.93 9.70 2.36
C ALA A 157 17.02 10.18 3.81
N SER A 158 16.12 9.73 4.71
CA SER A 158 16.14 10.09 6.13
C SER A 158 17.37 9.58 6.84
N GLY A 159 17.97 8.56 6.30
CA GLY A 159 19.07 7.90 6.93
C GLY A 159 18.73 7.15 8.22
N GLN A 160 17.48 6.90 8.57
CA GLN A 160 17.05 6.17 9.77
C GLN A 160 16.94 4.67 9.48
N GLY A 161 17.35 3.81 10.45
CA GLY A 161 17.25 2.36 10.34
C GLY A 161 18.01 1.75 9.16
N ARG A 162 17.69 0.52 8.81
CA ARG A 162 18.28 -0.20 7.67
C ARG A 162 17.85 0.46 6.35
N PRO A 163 18.76 0.59 5.34
CA PRO A 163 18.37 0.97 3.99
C PRO A 163 17.37 -0.04 3.41
N VAL A 164 16.45 0.41 2.57
CA VAL A 164 15.42 -0.45 1.97
C VAL A 164 15.72 -0.67 0.49
N ARG A 165 15.81 -1.93 0.08
CA ARG A 165 15.88 -2.36 -1.31
C ARG A 165 14.53 -2.93 -1.75
N MET A 166 14.02 -2.50 -2.90
CA MET A 166 12.78 -3.04 -3.46
C MET A 166 13.08 -4.22 -4.39
N VAL A 167 12.40 -5.36 -4.18
CA VAL A 167 12.46 -6.56 -5.01
C VAL A 167 11.07 -6.75 -5.63
N PHE A 168 10.94 -6.47 -6.92
CA PHE A 168 9.63 -6.46 -7.60
C PHE A 168 9.39 -7.75 -8.41
N ARG A 169 8.12 -8.26 -8.34
CA ARG A 169 7.60 -9.31 -9.22
C ARG A 169 6.16 -9.00 -9.65
N ASP A 170 5.88 -9.28 -10.92
CA ASP A 170 4.53 -9.14 -11.49
C ASP A 170 3.63 -10.29 -11.05
N SER A 171 2.52 -10.00 -10.38
CA SER A 171 1.50 -11.00 -9.98
C SER A 171 0.65 -11.48 -11.17
N ARG A 172 0.70 -10.79 -12.29
CA ARG A 172 -0.11 -11.03 -13.51
C ARG A 172 -1.62 -10.94 -13.27
N GLY A 173 -2.06 -10.36 -12.15
CA GLY A 173 -3.48 -10.22 -11.82
C GLY A 173 -4.22 -11.55 -11.62
N ASN A 174 -3.54 -12.59 -11.15
CA ASN A 174 -4.17 -13.88 -10.86
C ASN A 174 -3.42 -14.65 -9.76
N GLY A 175 -4.12 -15.59 -9.12
CA GLY A 175 -3.61 -16.30 -7.96
C GLY A 175 -2.34 -17.11 -8.21
N GLU A 176 -2.21 -17.80 -9.36
CA GLU A 176 -1.02 -18.59 -9.68
C GLU A 176 0.19 -17.67 -9.95
N GLY A 177 0.00 -16.59 -10.69
CA GLY A 177 1.05 -15.58 -10.91
C GLY A 177 1.51 -14.94 -9.61
N ALA A 178 0.58 -14.61 -8.72
CA ALA A 178 0.86 -14.04 -7.41
C ALA A 178 1.64 -15.02 -6.52
N ARG A 179 1.28 -16.30 -6.48
CA ARG A 179 2.01 -17.34 -5.76
C ARG A 179 3.45 -17.46 -6.26
N GLN A 180 3.64 -17.57 -7.59
CA GLN A 180 4.98 -17.64 -8.21
C GLN A 180 5.81 -16.37 -7.94
N ALA A 181 5.16 -15.20 -7.94
CA ALA A 181 5.81 -13.93 -7.63
C ALA A 181 6.30 -13.87 -6.18
N VAL A 182 5.50 -14.36 -5.23
CA VAL A 182 5.89 -14.49 -3.81
C VAL A 182 7.08 -15.44 -3.68
N GLU A 183 7.02 -16.64 -4.25
CA GLU A 183 8.14 -17.59 -4.24
C GLU A 183 9.42 -16.97 -4.82
N GLY A 184 9.28 -16.16 -5.89
CA GLY A 184 10.39 -15.46 -6.51
C GLY A 184 11.04 -14.41 -5.63
N VAL A 185 10.27 -13.55 -4.93
CA VAL A 185 10.84 -12.54 -4.01
C VAL A 185 11.41 -13.17 -2.75
N VAL A 186 10.82 -14.29 -2.29
CA VAL A 186 11.37 -15.10 -1.18
C VAL A 186 12.73 -15.68 -1.53
N ALA A 187 12.86 -16.26 -2.74
CA ALA A 187 14.13 -16.79 -3.22
C ALA A 187 15.24 -15.71 -3.34
N GLU A 188 14.86 -14.46 -3.54
CA GLU A 188 15.80 -13.31 -3.56
C GLU A 188 16.06 -12.72 -2.16
N GLY A 189 15.52 -13.33 -1.10
CA GLY A 189 15.78 -12.96 0.27
C GLY A 189 14.96 -11.80 0.79
N ALA A 190 13.72 -11.60 0.29
CA ALA A 190 12.81 -10.59 0.82
C ALA A 190 12.59 -10.78 2.33
N ASP A 191 12.61 -9.67 3.08
CA ASP A 191 12.34 -9.64 4.52
C ASP A 191 10.83 -9.48 4.83
N ALA A 192 10.08 -8.85 3.91
CA ALA A 192 8.62 -8.73 3.96
C ALA A 192 8.07 -8.46 2.55
N ILE A 193 6.76 -8.60 2.36
CA ILE A 193 6.09 -8.48 1.07
C ILE A 193 4.91 -7.52 1.18
N VAL A 194 4.76 -6.59 0.24
CA VAL A 194 3.56 -5.78 0.01
C VAL A 194 2.89 -6.23 -1.29
N GLY A 195 1.59 -6.55 -1.20
CA GLY A 195 0.83 -7.17 -2.29
C GLY A 195 0.58 -8.65 -2.04
N PRO A 196 -0.17 -9.32 -2.95
CA PRO A 196 -0.87 -8.75 -4.12
C PRO A 196 -2.09 -7.91 -3.75
N LEU A 197 -2.82 -7.38 -4.79
CA LEU A 197 -3.88 -6.41 -4.55
C LEU A 197 -5.12 -7.01 -3.90
N PHE A 198 -5.76 -7.97 -4.54
CA PHE A 198 -7.10 -8.47 -4.24
C PHE A 198 -7.11 -9.84 -3.58
N SER A 199 -8.26 -10.22 -3.04
CA SER A 199 -8.41 -11.43 -2.24
C SER A 199 -8.12 -12.72 -3.01
N ASP A 200 -8.49 -12.79 -4.28
CA ASP A 200 -8.29 -13.95 -5.15
C ASP A 200 -6.81 -14.20 -5.49
N GLU A 201 -6.00 -13.15 -5.55
CA GLU A 201 -4.55 -13.24 -5.65
C GLU A 201 -3.91 -13.47 -4.27
N ALA A 202 -4.42 -12.79 -3.23
CA ALA A 202 -3.81 -12.77 -1.91
C ALA A 202 -3.90 -14.10 -1.17
N ALA A 203 -4.94 -14.91 -1.40
CA ALA A 203 -5.09 -16.20 -0.75
C ALA A 203 -3.97 -17.20 -1.17
N PRO A 204 -3.74 -17.50 -2.47
CA PRO A 204 -2.63 -18.39 -2.88
C PRO A 204 -1.24 -17.79 -2.65
N ALA A 205 -1.07 -16.46 -2.75
CA ALA A 205 0.16 -15.77 -2.38
C ALA A 205 0.45 -15.90 -0.88
N GLY A 206 -0.61 -15.80 -0.07
CA GLY A 206 -0.54 -15.96 1.38
C GLY A 206 -0.08 -17.35 1.81
N ASP A 207 -0.49 -18.41 1.11
CA ASP A 207 -0.01 -19.78 1.37
C ASP A 207 1.51 -19.88 1.16
N ALA A 208 2.04 -19.28 0.10
CA ALA A 208 3.47 -19.26 -0.17
C ALA A 208 4.24 -18.42 0.88
N ALA A 209 3.71 -17.27 1.29
CA ALA A 209 4.31 -16.44 2.33
C ALA A 209 4.30 -17.12 3.70
N GLU A 210 3.18 -17.78 4.07
CA GLU A 210 3.05 -18.54 5.32
C GLU A 210 4.06 -19.70 5.36
N ALA A 211 4.18 -20.47 4.26
CA ALA A 211 5.14 -21.55 4.15
C ALA A 211 6.60 -21.08 4.29
N ALA A 212 6.89 -19.87 3.82
CA ALA A 212 8.21 -19.24 3.94
C ALA A 212 8.44 -18.55 5.29
N GLY A 213 7.39 -18.34 6.11
CA GLY A 213 7.47 -17.61 7.36
C GLY A 213 7.74 -16.11 7.18
N ILE A 214 7.30 -15.52 6.06
CA ILE A 214 7.56 -14.13 5.68
C ILE A 214 6.26 -13.33 5.73
N VAL A 215 6.33 -12.13 6.32
CA VAL A 215 5.18 -11.22 6.37
C VAL A 215 4.76 -10.79 4.97
N LEU A 216 3.47 -10.98 4.68
CA LEU A 216 2.79 -10.46 3.50
C LEU A 216 1.67 -9.52 3.93
N VAL A 217 1.65 -8.30 3.40
CA VAL A 217 0.59 -7.33 3.63
C VAL A 217 -0.20 -7.13 2.34
N ALA A 218 -1.45 -7.62 2.31
CA ALA A 218 -2.36 -7.46 1.18
C ALA A 218 -3.08 -6.11 1.26
N PRO A 219 -2.91 -5.19 0.28
CA PRO A 219 -3.39 -3.82 0.39
C PRO A 219 -4.91 -3.66 0.31
N LEU A 220 -5.59 -4.43 -0.54
CA LEU A 220 -7.01 -4.23 -0.88
C LEU A 220 -7.87 -5.47 -0.60
N ALA A 221 -7.29 -6.57 -0.13
CA ALA A 221 -8.02 -7.79 0.18
C ALA A 221 -9.04 -7.57 1.31
N THR A 222 -10.30 -7.97 1.08
CA THR A 222 -11.41 -7.81 2.03
C THR A 222 -12.06 -9.12 2.46
N ASP A 223 -11.71 -10.26 1.83
CA ASP A 223 -12.21 -11.59 2.23
C ASP A 223 -11.44 -12.06 3.48
N GLU A 224 -12.16 -12.38 4.56
CA GLU A 224 -11.55 -12.87 5.80
C GLU A 224 -10.74 -14.15 5.62
N ALA A 225 -11.05 -14.97 4.62
CA ALA A 225 -10.33 -16.20 4.30
C ALA A 225 -8.85 -15.95 3.94
N VAL A 226 -8.48 -14.73 3.51
CA VAL A 226 -7.09 -14.37 3.18
C VAL A 226 -6.18 -14.43 4.41
N GLY A 227 -6.61 -13.88 5.54
CA GLY A 227 -5.85 -13.88 6.80
C GLY A 227 -6.13 -15.10 7.68
N GLN A 228 -7.27 -15.79 7.49
CA GLN A 228 -7.73 -16.82 8.39
C GLN A 228 -6.76 -18.02 8.45
N GLY A 229 -6.33 -18.36 9.67
CA GLY A 229 -5.43 -19.48 9.92
C GLY A 229 -3.95 -19.24 9.56
N ARG A 230 -3.61 -18.07 9.03
CA ARG A 230 -2.24 -17.68 8.64
C ARG A 230 -1.65 -16.71 9.65
N ARG A 231 -0.39 -16.90 10.01
CA ARG A 231 0.32 -16.08 11.00
C ARG A 231 1.06 -14.90 10.38
N PHE A 232 1.44 -15.00 9.11
CA PHE A 232 2.30 -14.04 8.42
C PHE A 232 1.56 -13.22 7.37
N VAL A 233 0.24 -13.45 7.17
CA VAL A 233 -0.57 -12.74 6.16
C VAL A 233 -1.45 -11.71 6.83
N PHE A 234 -1.29 -10.45 6.45
CA PHE A 234 -2.00 -9.29 6.99
C PHE A 234 -2.84 -8.62 5.90
N GLN A 235 -4.04 -8.19 6.26
CA GLN A 235 -4.94 -7.45 5.38
C GLN A 235 -4.98 -5.99 5.83
N ALA A 236 -4.41 -5.08 5.02
CA ALA A 236 -4.39 -3.65 5.32
C ALA A 236 -5.76 -3.00 5.13
N ASN A 237 -6.59 -3.55 4.24
CA ASN A 237 -7.97 -3.10 4.07
C ASN A 237 -8.89 -3.82 5.08
N PRO A 238 -9.67 -3.09 5.88
CA PRO A 238 -10.65 -3.71 6.77
C PRO A 238 -11.65 -4.59 6.02
N THR A 239 -11.85 -5.82 6.48
CA THR A 239 -12.90 -6.69 5.93
C THR A 239 -14.29 -6.14 6.22
N PHE A 240 -15.31 -6.62 5.53
CA PHE A 240 -16.68 -6.16 5.78
C PHE A 240 -17.13 -6.46 7.22
N PRO A 241 -16.89 -7.65 7.79
CA PRO A 241 -17.15 -7.87 9.22
C PRO A 241 -16.37 -6.93 10.15
N ALA A 242 -15.09 -6.60 9.85
CA ALA A 242 -14.31 -5.65 10.64
C ALA A 242 -14.94 -4.26 10.67
N ARG A 243 -15.50 -3.80 9.54
CA ARG A 243 -16.23 -2.52 9.44
C ARG A 243 -17.47 -2.50 10.33
N GLY A 244 -18.25 -3.59 10.38
CA GLY A 244 -19.39 -3.76 11.27
C GLY A 244 -18.98 -3.71 12.74
N ARG A 245 -17.94 -4.47 13.12
CA ARG A 245 -17.38 -4.46 14.49
C ARG A 245 -16.91 -3.07 14.91
N ALA A 246 -16.22 -2.35 14.04
CA ALA A 246 -15.74 -1.00 14.33
C ALA A 246 -16.89 -0.02 14.60
N MET A 247 -17.97 -0.06 13.80
CA MET A 247 -19.17 0.75 14.07
C MET A 247 -19.84 0.38 15.38
N ALA A 248 -19.91 -0.90 15.74
CA ALA A 248 -20.48 -1.33 17.02
C ALA A 248 -19.68 -0.81 18.22
N ARG A 249 -18.34 -0.90 18.15
CA ARG A 249 -17.45 -0.34 19.18
C ARG A 249 -17.62 1.17 19.33
N TYR A 250 -17.76 1.89 18.24
CA TYR A 250 -18.03 3.32 18.27
C TYR A 250 -19.41 3.63 18.86
N ALA A 251 -20.46 2.94 18.42
CA ALA A 251 -21.82 3.16 18.89
C ALA A 251 -21.96 2.91 20.40
N VAL A 252 -21.46 1.78 20.89
CA VAL A 252 -21.55 1.40 22.31
C VAL A 252 -20.49 2.10 23.14
N GLY A 253 -19.22 2.05 22.71
CA GLY A 253 -18.10 2.53 23.52
C GLY A 253 -17.93 4.05 23.55
N ARG A 254 -18.17 4.74 22.42
CA ARG A 254 -17.99 6.20 22.32
C ARG A 254 -19.28 6.98 22.46
N LEU A 255 -20.37 6.50 21.84
CA LEU A 255 -21.67 7.19 21.92
C LEU A 255 -22.51 6.76 23.12
N GLY A 256 -22.15 5.67 23.81
CA GLY A 256 -22.87 5.16 24.99
C GLY A 256 -24.28 4.66 24.65
N LEU A 257 -24.47 4.08 23.47
CA LEU A 257 -25.80 3.62 23.02
C LEU A 257 -26.04 2.19 23.49
N ASP A 258 -27.17 1.96 24.13
CA ASP A 258 -27.51 0.70 24.77
C ASP A 258 -28.55 -0.13 24.01
N ARG A 259 -29.37 0.50 23.18
CA ARG A 259 -30.46 -0.16 22.45
C ARG A 259 -30.37 0.15 20.96
N LEU A 260 -29.98 -0.85 20.16
CA LEU A 260 -29.65 -0.72 18.76
C LEU A 260 -30.60 -1.52 17.86
N GLY A 261 -30.81 -1.06 16.64
CA GLY A 261 -31.46 -1.80 15.57
C GLY A 261 -30.52 -1.98 14.39
N VAL A 262 -30.79 -2.97 13.55
CA VAL A 262 -30.02 -3.24 12.33
C VAL A 262 -31.00 -3.49 11.18
N ALA A 263 -30.78 -2.84 10.05
CA ALA A 263 -31.45 -3.18 8.80
C ALA A 263 -30.42 -3.19 7.66
N SER A 264 -30.35 -4.27 6.89
CA SER A 264 -29.36 -4.46 5.84
C SER A 264 -29.97 -5.14 4.62
N GLN A 265 -29.34 -4.96 3.47
CA GLN A 265 -29.78 -5.63 2.25
C GLN A 265 -29.39 -7.10 2.28
N ALA A 266 -30.38 -7.99 2.12
CA ALA A 266 -30.20 -9.43 2.11
C ALA A 266 -29.22 -9.89 1.01
N GLY A 267 -28.37 -10.85 1.34
CA GLY A 267 -27.45 -11.49 0.39
C GLY A 267 -26.34 -10.59 -0.15
N THR A 268 -26.03 -9.51 0.53
CA THR A 268 -24.96 -8.57 0.16
C THR A 268 -23.87 -8.50 1.24
N LEU A 269 -22.74 -7.88 0.92
CA LEU A 269 -21.67 -7.56 1.88
C LEU A 269 -22.15 -6.65 3.03
N GLY A 270 -23.27 -5.94 2.83
CA GLY A 270 -23.98 -5.21 3.88
C GLY A 270 -24.51 -6.13 4.97
N ALA A 271 -24.98 -7.33 4.62
CA ALA A 271 -25.43 -8.33 5.58
C ALA A 271 -24.27 -8.86 6.45
N ASP A 272 -23.07 -9.02 5.89
CA ASP A 272 -21.87 -9.43 6.65
C ASP A 272 -21.49 -8.36 7.67
N MET A 273 -21.52 -7.08 7.28
CA MET A 273 -21.31 -5.97 8.19
C MET A 273 -22.36 -5.93 9.30
N ALA A 274 -23.62 -6.14 8.94
CA ALA A 274 -24.76 -6.13 9.88
C ALA A 274 -24.64 -7.23 10.94
N GLY A 275 -24.36 -8.46 10.52
CA GLY A 275 -24.19 -9.59 11.44
C GLY A 275 -23.00 -9.40 12.40
N ALA A 276 -21.88 -8.89 11.89
CA ALA A 276 -20.70 -8.58 12.71
C ALA A 276 -20.97 -7.42 13.69
N PHE A 277 -21.69 -6.38 13.27
CA PHE A 277 -22.13 -5.29 14.13
C PHE A 277 -23.01 -5.81 15.28
N ALA A 278 -24.04 -6.58 14.96
CA ALA A 278 -24.99 -7.11 15.95
C ALA A 278 -24.29 -8.01 16.97
N THR A 279 -23.39 -8.87 16.51
CA THR A 279 -22.59 -9.75 17.37
C THR A 279 -21.70 -8.96 18.33
N GLU A 280 -20.96 -7.97 17.80
CA GLU A 280 -20.05 -7.14 18.59
C GLU A 280 -20.81 -6.23 19.56
N ALA A 281 -21.95 -5.64 19.15
CA ALA A 281 -22.79 -4.83 20.01
C ALA A 281 -23.29 -5.62 21.24
N ARG A 282 -23.76 -6.87 21.02
CA ARG A 282 -24.16 -7.77 22.13
C ARG A 282 -22.99 -8.13 23.01
N ARG A 283 -21.81 -8.40 22.44
CA ARG A 283 -20.58 -8.67 23.21
C ARG A 283 -20.20 -7.51 24.12
N LEU A 284 -20.47 -6.28 23.69
CA LEU A 284 -20.21 -5.04 24.45
C LEU A 284 -21.34 -4.71 25.45
N GLY A 285 -22.41 -5.51 25.51
CA GLY A 285 -23.50 -5.37 26.44
C GLY A 285 -24.72 -4.59 25.94
N ALA A 286 -24.73 -4.13 24.70
CA ALA A 286 -25.88 -3.47 24.12
C ALA A 286 -26.97 -4.46 23.68
N ALA A 287 -28.25 -4.03 23.76
CA ALA A 287 -29.38 -4.78 23.25
C ALA A 287 -29.57 -4.50 21.74
N VAL A 288 -29.59 -5.55 20.92
CA VAL A 288 -30.01 -5.45 19.53
C VAL A 288 -31.49 -5.84 19.44
N ALA A 289 -32.33 -4.82 19.28
CA ALA A 289 -33.82 -4.93 19.40
C ALA A 289 -34.44 -5.60 18.16
N PHE A 290 -33.82 -5.40 16.98
CA PHE A 290 -34.24 -6.04 15.74
C PHE A 290 -33.06 -6.17 14.77
N GLU A 291 -33.15 -7.13 13.88
CA GLU A 291 -32.27 -7.34 12.73
C GLU A 291 -33.16 -7.68 11.54
N GLU A 292 -33.27 -6.73 10.60
CA GLU A 292 -34.15 -6.86 9.44
C GLU A 292 -33.34 -6.99 8.14
N ALA A 293 -33.77 -7.91 7.29
CA ALA A 293 -33.17 -8.14 5.98
C ALA A 293 -34.11 -7.58 4.91
N LEU A 294 -33.72 -6.46 4.32
CA LEU A 294 -34.44 -5.79 3.27
C LEU A 294 -34.16 -6.44 1.91
N ALA A 295 -35.21 -6.73 1.14
CA ALA A 295 -35.08 -7.50 -0.09
C ALA A 295 -34.78 -6.62 -1.31
N ASP A 296 -35.41 -5.44 -1.40
CA ASP A 296 -35.30 -4.57 -2.57
C ASP A 296 -35.30 -3.07 -2.24
N ALA A 297 -35.28 -2.24 -3.30
CA ALA A 297 -35.24 -0.80 -3.18
C ALA A 297 -36.50 -0.20 -2.51
N GLY A 298 -37.66 -0.84 -2.70
CA GLY A 298 -38.91 -0.38 -2.10
C GLY A 298 -38.91 -0.50 -0.59
N ASP A 299 -38.27 -1.53 -0.05
CA ASP A 299 -38.14 -1.73 1.39
C ASP A 299 -37.34 -0.60 2.06
N TRP A 300 -36.33 -0.03 1.35
CA TRP A 300 -35.57 1.13 1.84
C TRP A 300 -36.38 2.43 1.81
N GLU A 301 -37.29 2.58 0.83
CA GLU A 301 -38.21 3.72 0.75
C GLU A 301 -39.25 3.67 1.88
N ASP A 302 -39.74 2.47 2.21
CA ASP A 302 -40.76 2.18 3.21
C ASP A 302 -40.20 1.57 4.51
N LEU A 303 -38.95 1.93 4.87
CA LEU A 303 -38.23 1.36 6.03
C LEU A 303 -39.02 1.37 7.33
N ASP A 304 -39.83 2.42 7.56
CA ASP A 304 -40.71 2.55 8.73
C ASP A 304 -41.87 1.55 8.71
N ARG A 305 -42.30 1.07 7.56
CA ARG A 305 -43.29 0.01 7.41
C ARG A 305 -42.63 -1.38 7.54
N GLU A 306 -41.50 -1.61 6.89
CA GLU A 306 -40.83 -2.94 6.87
C GLU A 306 -40.29 -3.30 8.27
N VAL A 307 -39.58 -2.38 8.92
CA VAL A 307 -39.09 -2.56 10.30
C VAL A 307 -40.20 -2.31 11.36
N GLY A 308 -41.14 -1.48 11.04
CA GLY A 308 -42.15 -0.96 11.96
C GLY A 308 -41.71 0.33 12.67
N ALA A 309 -42.52 1.40 12.50
CA ALA A 309 -42.24 2.71 13.09
C ALA A 309 -42.01 2.66 14.60
N SER A 310 -42.77 1.82 15.33
CA SER A 310 -42.63 1.64 16.79
C SER A 310 -41.29 1.00 17.17
N ALA A 311 -40.79 0.04 16.38
CA ALA A 311 -39.48 -0.61 16.61
C ALA A 311 -38.37 0.40 16.40
N LEU A 312 -38.39 1.17 15.30
CA LEU A 312 -37.44 2.24 15.02
C LEU A 312 -37.41 3.31 16.10
N GLN A 313 -38.56 3.76 16.58
CA GLN A 313 -38.66 4.76 17.67
C GLN A 313 -38.22 4.21 19.03
N GLY A 314 -38.17 2.90 19.18
CA GLY A 314 -37.78 2.19 20.39
C GLY A 314 -36.27 1.96 20.56
N VAL A 315 -35.44 2.38 19.61
CA VAL A 315 -33.97 2.22 19.67
C VAL A 315 -33.26 3.57 19.70
N ASP A 316 -32.02 3.58 20.18
CA ASP A 316 -31.16 4.78 20.22
C ASP A 316 -30.52 5.06 18.85
N ALA A 317 -30.17 4.00 18.15
CA ALA A 317 -29.61 4.08 16.81
C ALA A 317 -29.98 2.85 15.96
N VAL A 318 -29.90 3.02 14.65
CA VAL A 318 -30.07 1.94 13.66
C VAL A 318 -28.87 1.89 12.73
N TYR A 319 -28.27 0.71 12.62
CA TYR A 319 -27.17 0.47 11.67
C TYR A 319 -27.74 0.05 10.32
N LEU A 320 -27.33 0.77 9.28
CA LEU A 320 -27.86 0.70 7.92
C LEU A 320 -26.69 0.52 6.93
N PRO A 321 -25.99 -0.63 6.96
CA PRO A 321 -24.91 -0.89 6.03
C PRO A 321 -25.46 -1.19 4.64
N VAL A 322 -25.06 -0.40 3.67
CA VAL A 322 -25.44 -0.53 2.26
C VAL A 322 -24.20 -0.79 1.40
N THR A 323 -24.38 -1.51 0.29
CA THR A 323 -23.27 -1.80 -0.65
C THR A 323 -23.75 -1.75 -2.10
N GLY A 324 -22.82 -1.53 -3.03
CA GLY A 324 -23.09 -1.53 -4.45
C GLY A 324 -23.50 -0.16 -5.02
N ARG A 325 -23.83 -0.17 -6.30
CA ARG A 325 -24.08 1.07 -7.07
C ARG A 325 -25.19 1.94 -6.50
N ASP A 326 -26.26 1.32 -5.98
CA ASP A 326 -27.45 2.01 -5.49
C ASP A 326 -27.36 2.36 -3.99
N ALA A 327 -26.26 2.04 -3.33
CA ALA A 327 -26.07 2.26 -1.90
C ALA A 327 -26.36 3.71 -1.43
N PRO A 328 -25.89 4.77 -2.13
CA PRO A 328 -26.21 6.15 -1.73
C PRO A 328 -27.71 6.47 -1.81
N ARG A 329 -28.43 5.84 -2.75
CA ARG A 329 -29.90 5.97 -2.86
C ARG A 329 -30.58 5.30 -1.67
N TYR A 330 -30.22 4.06 -1.35
CA TYR A 330 -30.79 3.32 -0.20
C TYR A 330 -30.56 4.08 1.11
N ALA A 331 -29.35 4.59 1.33
CA ALA A 331 -29.06 5.43 2.49
C ALA A 331 -29.91 6.71 2.52
N ALA A 332 -30.12 7.37 1.38
CA ALA A 332 -30.95 8.57 1.28
C ALA A 332 -32.43 8.26 1.57
N ASP A 333 -32.96 7.14 1.09
CA ASP A 333 -34.31 6.67 1.32
C ASP A 333 -34.53 6.32 2.78
N ALA A 334 -33.64 5.55 3.41
CA ALA A 334 -33.67 5.27 4.83
C ALA A 334 -33.64 6.55 5.70
N LEU A 335 -32.78 7.51 5.37
CA LEU A 335 -32.73 8.80 6.06
C LEU A 335 -34.04 9.57 5.94
N ARG A 336 -34.75 9.46 4.80
CA ARG A 336 -36.07 10.09 4.60
C ARG A 336 -37.13 9.44 5.49
N ALA A 337 -37.18 8.12 5.53
CA ALA A 337 -38.11 7.37 6.39
C ALA A 337 -37.87 7.68 7.87
N LEU A 338 -36.62 7.70 8.31
CA LEU A 338 -36.28 8.05 9.71
C LEU A 338 -36.60 9.49 10.06
N ASP A 339 -36.38 10.46 9.18
CA ASP A 339 -36.68 11.89 9.40
C ASP A 339 -38.20 12.17 9.54
N ALA A 340 -39.04 11.27 9.04
CA ALA A 340 -40.48 11.34 9.15
C ALA A 340 -41.03 10.87 10.53
N LEU A 341 -40.21 10.18 11.33
CA LEU A 341 -40.59 9.66 12.63
C LEU A 341 -40.62 10.77 13.69
N ASN A 342 -41.59 10.70 14.64
CA ASN A 342 -41.67 11.63 15.77
C ASN A 342 -40.42 11.60 16.66
N ARG A 343 -39.84 10.41 16.81
CA ARG A 343 -38.54 10.17 17.48
C ARG A 343 -37.68 9.32 16.55
N ALA A 344 -36.77 9.95 15.85
CA ALA A 344 -35.88 9.26 14.98
C ALA A 344 -34.68 8.68 15.76
N PRO A 345 -34.31 7.38 15.55
CA PRO A 345 -33.04 6.86 16.02
C PRO A 345 -31.88 7.50 15.24
N ARG A 346 -30.69 7.51 15.84
CA ARG A 346 -29.50 7.95 15.14
C ARG A 346 -29.12 6.98 14.02
N PRO A 347 -28.97 7.43 12.77
CA PRO A 347 -28.51 6.57 11.69
C PRO A 347 -27.00 6.29 11.81
N LEU A 348 -26.62 5.03 11.66
CA LEU A 348 -25.23 4.57 11.59
C LEU A 348 -25.01 3.95 10.21
N GLY A 349 -24.01 4.39 9.48
CA GLY A 349 -23.71 3.97 8.12
C GLY A 349 -22.32 3.37 7.93
N ASN A 350 -21.99 3.13 6.69
CA ASN A 350 -20.68 2.63 6.24
C ASN A 350 -20.10 3.55 5.15
N THR A 351 -18.95 3.20 4.62
CA THR A 351 -18.17 3.95 3.60
C THR A 351 -19.01 4.52 2.45
N GLU A 352 -20.04 3.78 1.99
CA GLU A 352 -20.90 4.19 0.87
C GLU A 352 -21.72 5.47 1.17
N TRP A 353 -21.84 5.85 2.45
CA TRP A 353 -22.53 7.07 2.85
C TRP A 353 -21.79 8.35 2.49
N GLU A 354 -20.51 8.26 2.16
CA GLU A 354 -19.76 9.38 1.59
C GLU A 354 -20.38 9.88 0.28
N GLY A 355 -21.01 8.98 -0.49
CA GLY A 355 -21.72 9.29 -1.73
C GLY A 355 -23.05 10.05 -1.57
N LEU A 356 -23.50 10.33 -0.34
CA LEU A 356 -24.71 11.10 -0.09
C LEU A 356 -24.52 12.57 -0.52
N SER A 357 -25.06 12.93 -1.68
CA SER A 357 -24.95 14.30 -2.23
C SER A 357 -26.15 15.18 -1.89
N THR A 358 -27.36 14.61 -1.83
CA THR A 358 -28.62 15.37 -1.67
C THR A 358 -29.26 15.28 -0.29
N SER A 359 -28.85 14.33 0.54
CA SER A 359 -29.42 14.04 1.86
C SER A 359 -28.53 14.45 3.04
N THR A 360 -27.42 15.14 2.80
CA THR A 360 -26.43 15.50 3.82
C THR A 360 -26.99 16.42 4.92
N ALA A 361 -27.89 17.36 4.57
CA ALA A 361 -28.56 18.21 5.56
C ALA A 361 -29.47 17.39 6.49
N ARG A 362 -30.15 16.36 5.96
CA ARG A 362 -30.99 15.43 6.76
C ARG A 362 -30.12 14.54 7.62
N ALA A 363 -29.05 13.98 7.06
CA ALA A 363 -28.06 13.19 7.80
C ALA A 363 -27.48 14.00 8.98
N SER A 364 -27.16 15.28 8.75
CA SER A 364 -26.67 16.19 9.80
C SER A 364 -27.71 16.39 10.91
N ARG A 365 -29.00 16.65 10.58
CA ARG A 365 -30.06 16.81 11.57
C ARG A 365 -30.31 15.58 12.43
N LEU A 366 -30.24 14.39 11.81
CA LEU A 366 -30.39 13.10 12.49
C LEU A 366 -29.13 12.68 13.27
N GLY A 367 -28.05 13.45 13.18
CA GLY A 367 -26.78 13.11 13.81
C GLY A 367 -26.15 11.84 13.25
N ALA A 368 -26.34 11.59 11.95
CA ALA A 368 -25.82 10.41 11.28
C ALA A 368 -24.30 10.34 11.35
N VAL A 369 -23.78 9.12 11.54
CA VAL A 369 -22.35 8.83 11.52
C VAL A 369 -22.07 7.61 10.64
N PHE A 370 -20.89 7.52 10.05
CA PHE A 370 -20.50 6.38 9.22
C PHE A 370 -19.01 6.07 9.35
N THR A 371 -18.67 4.80 9.16
CA THR A 371 -17.26 4.37 9.12
C THR A 371 -16.66 4.59 7.74
N GLN A 372 -15.39 4.98 7.70
CA GLN A 372 -14.63 5.19 6.48
C GLN A 372 -13.21 4.64 6.62
N ASP A 373 -12.70 3.96 5.59
CA ASP A 373 -11.36 3.39 5.57
C ASP A 373 -10.30 4.33 4.96
N PHE A 374 -10.76 5.46 4.40
CA PHE A 374 -9.89 6.45 3.77
C PHE A 374 -10.38 7.87 4.08
N PHE A 375 -9.50 8.68 4.64
CA PHE A 375 -9.79 10.09 4.88
C PHE A 375 -8.48 10.91 4.81
N VAL A 376 -8.47 11.93 3.97
CA VAL A 376 -7.34 12.86 3.83
C VAL A 376 -7.72 14.19 4.44
N ALA A 377 -7.07 14.56 5.51
CA ALA A 377 -7.27 15.88 6.10
C ALA A 377 -6.79 16.99 5.13
N PRO A 378 -7.46 18.15 5.06
CA PRO A 378 -7.05 19.23 4.18
C PRO A 378 -5.57 19.60 4.35
N GLY A 379 -4.81 19.58 3.25
CA GLY A 379 -3.38 19.91 3.22
C GLY A 379 -2.42 18.80 3.63
N SER A 380 -2.88 17.72 4.26
CA SER A 380 -1.99 16.64 4.74
C SER A 380 -1.28 15.87 3.62
N ALA A 381 -1.88 15.78 2.44
CA ALA A 381 -1.31 15.10 1.28
C ALA A 381 -0.50 16.01 0.34
N ASP A 382 -0.34 17.30 0.62
CA ASP A 382 0.26 18.25 -0.32
C ASP A 382 1.72 17.93 -0.67
N ALA A 383 2.51 17.55 0.32
CA ALA A 383 3.92 17.18 0.11
C ALA A 383 4.04 15.89 -0.71
N PHE A 384 3.28 14.86 -0.35
CA PHE A 384 3.19 13.63 -1.11
C PHE A 384 2.73 13.89 -2.55
N GLY A 385 1.68 14.70 -2.73
CA GLY A 385 1.12 15.01 -4.05
C GLY A 385 2.10 15.75 -4.96
N ARG A 386 2.99 16.59 -4.43
CA ARG A 386 4.07 17.20 -5.23
C ARG A 386 5.05 16.15 -5.71
N ARG A 387 5.55 15.29 -4.79
CA ARG A 387 6.48 14.20 -5.15
C ARG A 387 5.87 13.21 -6.12
N TYR A 388 4.59 12.88 -5.92
CA TYR A 388 3.89 11.96 -6.83
C TYR A 388 3.79 12.54 -8.25
N ARG A 389 3.46 13.82 -8.39
CA ARG A 389 3.44 14.50 -9.71
C ARG A 389 4.82 14.55 -10.36
N GLU A 390 5.87 14.79 -9.60
CA GLU A 390 7.25 14.76 -10.09
C GLU A 390 7.62 13.36 -10.60
N LEU A 391 7.19 12.30 -9.89
CA LEU A 391 7.49 10.92 -10.24
C LEU A 391 6.64 10.39 -11.40
N ALA A 392 5.33 10.63 -11.37
CA ALA A 392 4.35 9.97 -12.25
C ALA A 392 3.78 10.90 -13.35
N GLY A 393 4.00 12.22 -13.25
CA GLY A 393 3.46 13.19 -14.21
C GLY A 393 1.95 13.48 -14.07
N ILE A 394 1.27 12.84 -13.11
CA ILE A 394 -0.17 12.96 -12.84
C ILE A 394 -0.43 13.23 -11.36
N GLY A 395 -1.67 13.59 -11.01
CA GLY A 395 -2.09 13.72 -9.61
C GLY A 395 -2.13 12.36 -8.90
N GLN A 396 -1.86 12.38 -7.58
CA GLN A 396 -2.02 11.19 -6.75
C GLN A 396 -3.49 10.76 -6.65
N ASP A 397 -3.69 9.46 -6.43
CA ASP A 397 -4.98 8.86 -6.12
C ASP A 397 -4.95 8.12 -4.77
N ARG A 398 -6.07 7.51 -4.40
CA ARG A 398 -6.20 6.72 -3.19
C ARG A 398 -5.22 5.53 -3.15
N LEU A 399 -4.97 4.89 -4.30
CA LEU A 399 -4.09 3.72 -4.39
C LEU A 399 -2.62 4.08 -4.13
N ALA A 400 -2.19 5.23 -4.63
CA ALA A 400 -0.87 5.76 -4.33
C ALA A 400 -0.69 6.02 -2.83
N LEU A 401 -1.71 6.58 -2.18
CA LEU A 401 -1.69 6.86 -0.74
C LEU A 401 -1.68 5.59 0.10
N ILE A 402 -2.47 4.56 -0.27
CA ILE A 402 -2.42 3.30 0.50
C ILE A 402 -1.07 2.61 0.37
N GLY A 403 -0.45 2.60 -0.82
CA GLY A 403 0.90 2.07 -1.01
C GLY A 403 1.95 2.79 -0.16
N TYR A 404 1.85 4.11 -0.09
CA TYR A 404 2.70 4.95 0.75
C TYR A 404 2.50 4.68 2.24
N ASP A 405 1.26 4.70 2.72
CA ASP A 405 0.94 4.55 4.14
C ASP A 405 1.27 3.14 4.66
N ILE A 406 0.94 2.06 3.89
CA ILE A 406 1.31 0.68 4.23
C ILE A 406 2.83 0.53 4.36
N THR A 407 3.57 1.09 3.40
CA THR A 407 5.03 0.98 3.42
C THR A 407 5.63 1.70 4.61
N ARG A 408 5.17 2.90 4.94
CA ARG A 408 5.61 3.62 6.13
C ARG A 408 5.28 2.87 7.41
N PHE A 409 4.07 2.34 7.51
CA PHE A 409 3.65 1.54 8.65
C PHE A 409 4.55 0.31 8.80
N LEU A 410 4.71 -0.49 7.73
CA LEU A 410 5.54 -1.69 7.74
C LEU A 410 6.99 -1.36 8.17
N LEU A 411 7.59 -0.34 7.55
CA LEU A 411 8.97 0.05 7.85
C LEU A 411 9.15 0.62 9.26
N SER A 412 8.12 1.23 9.83
CA SER A 412 8.17 1.68 11.24
C SER A 412 8.23 0.53 12.24
N GLN A 413 7.82 -0.69 11.84
CA GLN A 413 7.87 -1.88 12.70
C GLN A 413 9.18 -2.67 12.57
N THR A 414 10.08 -2.24 11.68
CA THR A 414 11.38 -2.93 11.47
C THR A 414 12.50 -2.47 12.43
N GLU A 415 12.23 -1.52 13.32
CA GLU A 415 13.22 -0.89 14.20
C GLU A 415 13.22 -1.41 15.65
N GLY A 416 12.28 -2.31 15.99
CA GLY A 416 12.14 -2.84 17.35
C GLY A 416 13.05 -4.03 17.66
N ASP A 417 13.27 -4.27 18.95
CA ASP A 417 13.99 -5.45 19.44
C ASP A 417 13.19 -6.73 19.16
N GLU A 418 13.83 -7.71 18.53
CA GLU A 418 13.64 -9.18 18.55
C GLU A 418 12.24 -9.81 18.40
N ALA A 419 11.14 -9.09 18.49
CA ALA A 419 9.85 -9.62 18.06
C ALA A 419 9.88 -9.86 16.55
N THR A 420 9.35 -10.99 16.10
CA THR A 420 9.18 -11.18 14.65
C THR A 420 8.36 -10.02 14.11
N LEU A 421 8.63 -9.56 12.89
CA LEU A 421 7.88 -8.47 12.25
C LEU A 421 6.35 -8.72 12.30
N ALA A 422 5.93 -9.99 12.18
CA ALA A 422 4.52 -10.37 12.32
C ALA A 422 3.95 -10.03 13.72
N GLU A 423 4.72 -10.21 14.78
CA GLU A 423 4.28 -9.86 16.14
C GLU A 423 4.27 -8.34 16.34
N ALA A 424 5.28 -7.66 15.82
CA ALA A 424 5.33 -6.20 15.85
C ALA A 424 4.11 -5.58 15.16
N LEU A 425 3.70 -6.09 14.00
CA LEU A 425 2.49 -5.62 13.30
C LEU A 425 1.21 -5.87 14.09
N ARG A 426 1.06 -7.05 14.73
CA ARG A 426 -0.14 -7.36 15.53
C ARG A 426 -0.31 -6.45 16.74
N THR A 427 0.78 -6.09 17.38
CA THR A 427 0.81 -5.32 18.64
C THR A 427 1.06 -3.84 18.44
N ALA A 428 1.29 -3.42 17.18
CA ALA A 428 1.53 -2.03 16.85
C ALA A 428 0.40 -1.12 17.35
N PRO A 429 0.71 0.03 17.96
CA PRO A 429 -0.29 1.04 18.26
C PRO A 429 -0.93 1.56 16.97
N LEU A 430 -2.02 2.32 17.11
CA LEU A 430 -2.65 2.95 15.96
C LEU A 430 -1.62 3.77 15.19
N PHE A 431 -1.41 3.41 13.93
CA PHE A 431 -0.64 4.19 12.97
C PHE A 431 -1.61 5.09 12.18
N ASP A 432 -1.34 6.37 12.18
CA ASP A 432 -2.11 7.38 11.46
C ASP A 432 -1.32 7.83 10.23
N GLY A 433 -1.71 7.31 9.06
CA GLY A 433 -1.11 7.67 7.77
C GLY A 433 -1.67 8.98 7.22
N ILE A 434 -1.36 9.28 5.96
CA ILE A 434 -1.94 10.46 5.27
C ILE A 434 -3.40 10.23 4.93
N GLY A 435 -3.75 9.01 4.50
CA GLY A 435 -5.08 8.65 4.06
C GLY A 435 -5.65 7.40 4.73
N HIS A 436 -4.82 6.58 5.34
CA HIS A 436 -5.22 5.30 5.93
C HIS A 436 -4.69 5.15 7.35
N ARG A 437 -5.41 4.38 8.15
CA ARG A 437 -5.03 4.00 9.51
C ARG A 437 -4.78 2.51 9.59
N PHE A 438 -3.83 2.09 10.42
CA PHE A 438 -3.53 0.68 10.63
C PHE A 438 -3.44 0.34 12.12
N ARG A 439 -4.17 -0.71 12.51
CA ARG A 439 -4.11 -1.36 13.81
C ARG A 439 -4.72 -2.75 13.71
N PHE A 440 -3.97 -3.76 14.09
CA PHE A 440 -4.38 -5.16 13.94
C PHE A 440 -4.97 -5.77 15.21
N ASP A 441 -4.87 -5.10 16.36
CA ASP A 441 -5.48 -5.51 17.64
C ASP A 441 -5.21 -6.99 18.02
N GLY A 442 -4.01 -7.49 17.73
CA GLY A 442 -3.61 -8.88 17.94
C GLY A 442 -3.97 -9.86 16.81
N GLY A 443 -4.71 -9.41 15.80
CA GLY A 443 -5.13 -10.18 14.63
C GLY A 443 -4.27 -9.97 13.37
N GLN A 444 -4.83 -10.31 12.22
CA GLN A 444 -4.25 -10.14 10.88
C GLN A 444 -5.06 -9.18 9.98
N VAL A 445 -6.23 -8.74 10.43
CA VAL A 445 -7.09 -7.80 9.71
C VAL A 445 -6.98 -6.44 10.35
N ASN A 446 -6.83 -5.40 9.55
CA ASN A 446 -6.87 -4.02 10.01
C ASN A 446 -8.25 -3.70 10.60
N GLU A 447 -8.28 -3.25 11.85
CA GLU A 447 -9.51 -2.87 12.57
C GLU A 447 -9.63 -1.33 12.73
N ALA A 448 -8.65 -0.56 12.21
CA ALA A 448 -8.67 0.89 12.29
C ALA A 448 -9.49 1.51 11.18
N LEU A 449 -10.49 2.29 11.56
CA LEU A 449 -11.34 3.04 10.66
C LEU A 449 -11.49 4.48 11.17
N TYR A 450 -11.73 5.39 10.25
CA TYR A 450 -12.23 6.71 10.57
C TYR A 450 -13.72 6.64 10.86
N VAL A 451 -14.20 7.51 11.72
CA VAL A 451 -15.64 7.77 11.90
C VAL A 451 -15.94 9.19 11.48
N LEU A 452 -16.84 9.33 10.53
CA LEU A 452 -17.26 10.61 10.00
C LEU A 452 -18.72 10.88 10.37
N GLY A 453 -19.07 12.16 10.46
CA GLY A 453 -20.44 12.64 10.56
C GLY A 453 -20.69 13.71 9.52
N PHE A 454 -21.89 14.29 9.54
CA PHE A 454 -22.26 15.38 8.63
C PHE A 454 -22.42 16.69 9.40
N ARG A 455 -21.80 17.76 8.90
CA ARG A 455 -21.95 19.13 9.41
C ARG A 455 -22.04 20.08 8.23
N ASP A 456 -23.03 20.94 8.21
CA ASP A 456 -23.25 21.93 7.15
C ASP A 456 -23.23 21.33 5.73
N GLY A 457 -23.77 20.12 5.60
CA GLY A 457 -23.84 19.40 4.33
C GLY A 457 -22.54 18.74 3.87
N GLN A 458 -21.50 18.71 4.70
CA GLN A 458 -20.22 18.08 4.40
C GLN A 458 -19.90 16.96 5.40
N ALA A 459 -19.21 15.93 4.93
CA ALA A 459 -18.65 14.92 5.80
C ALA A 459 -17.45 15.51 6.58
N VAL A 460 -17.43 15.30 7.89
CA VAL A 460 -16.39 15.77 8.80
C VAL A 460 -15.89 14.64 9.67
N LEU A 461 -14.58 14.62 9.92
CA LEU A 461 -13.97 13.64 10.80
C LEU A 461 -14.44 13.85 12.25
N LEU A 462 -14.83 12.77 12.90
CA LEU A 462 -15.21 12.73 14.32
C LEU A 462 -14.19 11.97 15.15
N GLU A 463 -13.67 10.85 14.59
CA GLU A 463 -12.65 10.02 15.22
C GLU A 463 -11.76 9.33 14.18
#